data_eaac73232586fa0971c2243954ddf5ce
#
_entry.id   eaac73232586fa0971c2243954ddf5ce
#
_cell.length_a   1.000
_cell.length_b   1.000
_cell.length_c   1.000
_cell.angle_alpha   90.00
_cell.angle_beta   90.00
_cell.angle_gamma   90.00
#
_symmetry.space_group_name_H-M   'P 1'
#
loop_
_entity.id
_entity.type
_entity.pdbx_description
1 polymer ?
#
loop_
_entity_poly.entity_id
_entity_poly.type
_entity_poly.pdbx_seq_one_letter_code
_entity_poly.pdbx_strand_id
1 'polypeptide(L)'
;MSTPTSLQQQLDASGEWATELAELQLRRNQALNMGGPEALAKFKASGRLNARERIAQLVDADSFREVGALSGKGHYSREGQFEHIDPTNAIVGTGMVDARKVAIHADDFTIRAGSSEATIADKWIYIERMAHQLRFPLIRLVDSAGGSVKLLLQLGGTKIPEYPSWPANELLKTVPVVGVALGVCAGQGAIKVLSSHFSVMVREQAQVMAAGPHVVLQAYGQSIDKNALGGHLVHRKSALVHNEAVDEADALAQVQRFLSYLPRSVFHTAPVLPATDDPDRADDWLKDAIPRDRRKIYDPRKILASIMDRDSVFEIGRWQGGSVITALARLNGIPVGVIANDPKVQGGAMTIQAAYKMERHVKLCSLF
;
A
#
# COMPACT_ATOMS: atom_id res chain seq x y z
N MET A 1 -7.17 14.47 19.93
CA MET A 1 -7.69 13.53 20.95
C MET A 1 -8.96 14.11 21.51
N SER A 2 -10.12 13.76 20.98
CA SER A 2 -11.41 14.15 21.55
C SER A 2 -11.65 13.28 22.78
N THR A 3 -11.81 13.91 23.91
CA THR A 3 -12.29 13.31 25.17
C THR A 3 -13.55 12.50 24.86
N PRO A 4 -13.69 11.26 25.34
CA PRO A 4 -14.95 10.51 25.18
C PRO A 4 -16.09 11.35 25.71
N THR A 5 -17.09 11.51 24.90
CA THR A 5 -18.26 12.33 25.19
C THR A 5 -18.93 11.86 26.48
N SER A 6 -19.45 12.78 27.27
CA SER A 6 -20.14 12.58 28.55
C SER A 6 -21.23 11.49 28.54
N LEU A 7 -21.76 11.14 27.38
CA LEU A 7 -22.70 10.04 27.20
C LEU A 7 -22.06 8.65 27.47
N GLN A 8 -20.79 8.46 27.09
CA GLN A 8 -20.06 7.21 27.30
C GLN A 8 -19.78 6.99 28.79
N GLN A 9 -19.46 8.05 29.51
CA GLN A 9 -19.25 8.01 30.99
C GLN A 9 -20.54 7.83 31.77
N GLN A 10 -21.69 8.26 31.25
CA GLN A 10 -23.01 8.07 31.90
C GLN A 10 -23.58 6.67 31.68
N LEU A 11 -23.21 5.96 30.58
CA LEU A 11 -23.61 4.59 30.31
C LEU A 11 -22.79 3.57 31.11
N ASP A 12 -21.62 3.93 31.63
CA ASP A 12 -20.69 3.03 32.32
C ASP A 12 -21.05 2.78 33.80
N ALA A 13 -22.06 3.44 34.36
CA ALA A 13 -22.23 3.43 35.81
C ALA A 13 -23.49 2.76 36.37
N SER A 14 -24.58 2.58 35.60
CA SER A 14 -25.79 1.90 36.14
C SER A 14 -26.82 1.61 35.03
N GLY A 15 -27.20 0.35 34.86
CA GLY A 15 -28.26 -0.06 33.94
C GLY A 15 -28.27 -1.57 33.72
N GLU A 16 -29.35 -2.07 33.18
CA GLU A 16 -29.53 -3.50 32.87
C GLU A 16 -28.44 -4.06 31.94
N TRP A 17 -27.80 -3.20 31.12
CA TRP A 17 -26.76 -3.56 30.14
C TRP A 17 -25.32 -3.24 30.60
N ALA A 18 -25.10 -2.92 31.87
CA ALA A 18 -23.77 -2.48 32.36
C ALA A 18 -22.68 -3.54 32.12
N THR A 19 -22.99 -4.82 32.30
CA THR A 19 -22.06 -5.94 32.11
C THR A 19 -21.65 -6.08 30.65
N GLU A 20 -22.59 -6.05 29.72
CA GLU A 20 -22.37 -6.19 28.28
C GLU A 20 -21.61 -4.98 27.71
N LEU A 21 -21.90 -3.77 28.22
CA LEU A 21 -21.17 -2.57 27.85
C LEU A 21 -19.72 -2.59 28.35
N ALA A 22 -19.50 -3.08 29.57
CA ALA A 22 -18.16 -3.27 30.12
C ALA A 22 -17.36 -4.30 29.32
N GLU A 23 -17.96 -5.44 28.96
CA GLU A 23 -17.35 -6.43 28.10
C GLU A 23 -17.02 -5.85 26.71
N LEU A 24 -17.95 -5.14 26.09
CA LEU A 24 -17.71 -4.46 24.79
C LEU A 24 -16.54 -3.49 24.88
N GLN A 25 -16.44 -2.70 25.94
CA GLN A 25 -15.33 -1.76 26.13
C GLN A 25 -14.00 -2.50 26.35
N LEU A 26 -14.01 -3.59 27.11
CA LEU A 26 -12.84 -4.45 27.30
C LEU A 26 -12.34 -5.01 25.95
N ARG A 27 -13.25 -5.56 25.12
CA ARG A 27 -12.92 -6.06 23.78
C ARG A 27 -12.35 -4.97 22.87
N ARG A 28 -12.91 -3.75 22.90
CA ARG A 28 -12.40 -2.60 22.16
C ARG A 28 -10.98 -2.21 22.61
N ASN A 29 -10.75 -2.14 23.91
CA ASN A 29 -9.43 -1.81 24.45
C ASN A 29 -8.39 -2.89 24.08
N GLN A 30 -8.74 -4.15 24.13
CA GLN A 30 -7.85 -5.24 23.73
C GLN A 30 -7.55 -5.20 22.23
N ALA A 31 -8.52 -4.91 21.38
CA ALA A 31 -8.30 -4.73 19.94
C ALA A 31 -7.37 -3.55 19.61
N LEU A 32 -7.45 -2.45 20.39
CA LEU A 32 -6.55 -1.30 20.25
C LEU A 32 -5.11 -1.62 20.69
N ASN A 33 -4.92 -2.56 21.60
CA ASN A 33 -3.59 -2.97 22.08
C ASN A 33 -2.79 -3.79 21.04
N MET A 34 -3.39 -4.15 19.90
CA MET A 34 -2.72 -4.87 18.82
C MET A 34 -2.02 -6.15 19.36
N GLY A 35 -0.73 -6.35 19.11
CA GLY A 35 0.05 -7.47 19.66
C GLY A 35 0.43 -7.33 21.15
N GLY A 36 -0.06 -6.31 21.84
CA GLY A 36 0.22 -6.02 23.25
C GLY A 36 1.42 -5.11 23.46
N PRO A 37 1.60 -4.59 24.69
CA PRO A 37 2.61 -3.58 25.00
C PRO A 37 4.03 -4.01 24.66
N GLU A 38 4.39 -5.26 24.95
CA GLU A 38 5.74 -5.79 24.70
C GLU A 38 6.04 -5.87 23.19
N ALA A 39 5.12 -6.44 22.41
CA ALA A 39 5.29 -6.56 20.97
C ALA A 39 5.34 -5.20 20.30
N LEU A 40 4.49 -4.25 20.74
CA LEU A 40 4.50 -2.87 20.27
C LEU A 40 5.83 -2.16 20.61
N ALA A 41 6.34 -2.29 21.83
CA ALA A 41 7.60 -1.70 22.25
C ALA A 41 8.77 -2.24 21.41
N LYS A 42 8.83 -3.56 21.22
CA LYS A 42 9.83 -4.22 20.37
C LYS A 42 9.74 -3.76 18.92
N PHE A 43 8.53 -3.65 18.38
CA PHE A 43 8.33 -3.17 17.02
C PHE A 43 8.77 -1.70 16.85
N LYS A 44 8.40 -0.85 17.80
CA LYS A 44 8.76 0.57 17.81
C LYS A 44 10.26 0.81 17.95
N ALA A 45 10.96 -0.05 18.68
CA ALA A 45 12.43 -0.02 18.81
C ALA A 45 13.15 -0.24 17.46
N SER A 46 12.47 -0.80 16.45
CA SER A 46 13.01 -0.91 15.08
C SER A 46 12.92 0.39 14.26
N GLY A 47 12.38 1.49 14.82
CA GLY A 47 12.18 2.77 14.15
C GLY A 47 11.00 2.80 13.16
N ARG A 48 10.17 1.75 13.12
CA ARG A 48 9.07 1.59 12.17
C ARG A 48 7.74 2.05 12.76
N LEU A 49 6.84 2.51 11.91
CA LEU A 49 5.47 2.82 12.27
C LEU A 49 4.64 1.54 12.38
N ASN A 50 3.81 1.42 13.42
CA ASN A 50 2.85 0.33 13.50
C ASN A 50 1.66 0.58 12.53
N ALA A 51 0.80 -0.44 12.36
CA ALA A 51 -0.29 -0.37 11.39
C ALA A 51 -1.26 0.81 11.63
N ARG A 52 -1.55 1.16 12.89
CA ARG A 52 -2.43 2.29 13.23
C ARG A 52 -1.76 3.63 12.97
N GLU A 53 -0.46 3.76 13.29
CA GLU A 53 0.34 4.96 12.98
C GLU A 53 0.43 5.19 11.46
N ARG A 54 0.62 4.13 10.67
CA ARG A 54 0.61 4.17 9.20
C ARG A 54 -0.72 4.66 8.64
N ILE A 55 -1.83 4.13 9.15
CA ILE A 55 -3.17 4.58 8.76
C ILE A 55 -3.35 6.05 9.12
N ALA A 56 -3.00 6.46 10.35
CA ALA A 56 -3.16 7.83 10.81
C ALA A 56 -2.35 8.85 10.00
N GLN A 57 -1.17 8.46 9.49
CA GLN A 57 -0.36 9.33 8.62
C GLN A 57 -0.87 9.36 7.17
N LEU A 58 -1.57 8.32 6.72
CA LEU A 58 -2.08 8.23 5.36
C LEU A 58 -3.35 9.03 5.14
N VAL A 59 -4.25 9.02 6.13
CA VAL A 59 -5.60 9.56 5.97
C VAL A 59 -5.75 10.95 6.60
N ASP A 60 -6.74 11.69 6.13
CA ASP A 60 -7.14 12.97 6.73
C ASP A 60 -7.51 12.75 8.21
N ALA A 61 -7.20 13.72 9.05
CA ALA A 61 -7.41 13.63 10.49
C ALA A 61 -8.84 13.19 10.84
N ASP A 62 -8.96 12.28 11.80
CA ASP A 62 -10.23 11.75 12.33
C ASP A 62 -11.17 11.12 11.29
N SER A 63 -10.69 10.83 10.07
CA SER A 63 -11.51 10.27 8.99
C SER A 63 -11.60 8.75 8.99
N PHE A 64 -10.68 8.04 9.66
CA PHE A 64 -10.65 6.59 9.65
C PHE A 64 -11.82 5.97 10.41
N ARG A 65 -12.46 5.01 9.77
CA ARG A 65 -13.54 4.21 10.36
C ARG A 65 -13.19 2.74 10.20
N GLU A 66 -12.73 2.13 11.30
CA GLU A 66 -12.37 0.71 11.32
C GLU A 66 -13.60 -0.18 11.16
N VAL A 67 -13.46 -1.22 10.36
CA VAL A 67 -14.48 -2.27 10.15
C VAL A 67 -13.99 -3.55 10.82
N GLY A 68 -14.87 -4.20 11.59
CA GLY A 68 -14.55 -5.44 12.26
C GLY A 68 -13.45 -5.30 13.32
N ALA A 69 -13.42 -4.19 14.07
CA ALA A 69 -12.42 -3.97 15.13
C ALA A 69 -12.41 -5.09 16.18
N LEU A 70 -13.55 -5.72 16.43
CA LEU A 70 -13.70 -6.83 17.40
C LEU A 70 -13.46 -8.22 16.80
N SER A 71 -13.00 -8.30 15.54
CA SER A 71 -12.67 -9.59 14.93
C SER A 71 -11.44 -10.20 15.58
N GLY A 72 -11.56 -11.45 16.00
CA GLY A 72 -10.50 -12.18 16.67
C GLY A 72 -11.02 -13.51 17.21
N LYS A 73 -10.19 -14.22 17.95
CA LYS A 73 -10.57 -15.44 18.65
C LYS A 73 -10.86 -15.12 20.12
N GLY A 74 -12.13 -15.14 20.52
CA GLY A 74 -12.54 -14.97 21.92
C GLY A 74 -12.18 -16.18 22.78
N HIS A 75 -11.72 -15.93 23.99
CA HIS A 75 -11.47 -16.93 25.02
C HIS A 75 -12.46 -16.74 26.16
N TYR A 76 -13.01 -17.84 26.64
CA TYR A 76 -14.05 -17.85 27.65
C TYR A 76 -13.71 -18.85 28.75
N SER A 77 -14.09 -18.55 29.98
CA SER A 77 -13.98 -19.46 31.12
C SER A 77 -14.90 -20.68 30.92
N ARG A 78 -14.79 -21.66 31.80
CA ARG A 78 -15.68 -22.83 31.79
C ARG A 78 -17.13 -22.44 32.06
N GLU A 79 -17.37 -21.35 32.76
CA GLU A 79 -18.67 -20.78 33.10
C GLU A 79 -19.24 -19.89 31.97
N GLY A 80 -18.51 -19.78 30.85
CA GLY A 80 -18.92 -18.98 29.68
C GLY A 80 -18.65 -17.47 29.80
N GLN A 81 -17.84 -17.04 30.79
CA GLN A 81 -17.46 -15.63 30.95
C GLN A 81 -16.33 -15.29 30.00
N PHE A 82 -16.42 -14.11 29.37
CA PHE A 82 -15.37 -13.61 28.48
C PHE A 82 -14.11 -13.27 29.27
N GLU A 83 -12.98 -13.81 28.87
CA GLU A 83 -11.66 -13.56 29.46
C GLU A 83 -10.84 -12.58 28.62
N HIS A 84 -10.61 -12.91 27.35
CA HIS A 84 -9.84 -12.05 26.44
C HIS A 84 -10.12 -12.41 24.97
N ILE A 85 -9.63 -11.57 24.07
CA ILE A 85 -9.64 -11.79 22.63
C ILE A 85 -8.21 -11.79 22.10
N ASP A 86 -7.85 -12.78 21.27
CA ASP A 86 -6.69 -12.70 20.39
C ASP A 86 -7.10 -11.95 19.13
N PRO A 87 -6.65 -10.70 18.92
CA PRO A 87 -7.08 -9.94 17.76
C PRO A 87 -6.50 -10.52 16.48
N THR A 88 -7.17 -10.27 15.35
CA THR A 88 -6.60 -10.58 14.02
C THR A 88 -5.49 -9.60 13.66
N ASN A 89 -4.54 -10.06 12.85
CA ASN A 89 -3.41 -9.26 12.36
C ASN A 89 -3.75 -8.36 11.15
N ALA A 90 -5.00 -7.96 10.99
CA ALA A 90 -5.42 -7.04 9.95
C ALA A 90 -6.29 -5.92 10.52
N ILE A 91 -5.90 -4.67 10.27
CA ILE A 91 -6.69 -3.48 10.54
C ILE A 91 -7.26 -3.01 9.21
N VAL A 92 -8.57 -3.03 9.07
CA VAL A 92 -9.25 -2.66 7.83
C VAL A 92 -10.33 -1.62 8.09
N GLY A 93 -10.60 -0.78 7.11
CA GLY A 93 -11.62 0.25 7.25
C GLY A 93 -11.66 1.20 6.07
N THR A 94 -12.40 2.27 6.22
CA THR A 94 -12.45 3.38 5.26
C THR A 94 -11.91 4.64 5.89
N GLY A 95 -11.28 5.50 5.07
CA GLY A 95 -10.80 6.81 5.47
C GLY A 95 -10.95 7.80 4.34
N MET A 96 -10.51 9.03 4.58
CA MET A 96 -10.39 10.03 3.52
C MET A 96 -8.90 10.25 3.22
N VAL A 97 -8.56 10.42 1.97
CA VAL A 97 -7.23 10.85 1.50
C VAL A 97 -7.47 12.02 0.55
N ASP A 98 -7.01 13.20 0.93
CA ASP A 98 -7.30 14.46 0.21
C ASP A 98 -8.82 14.60 -0.08
N ALA A 99 -9.65 14.46 0.97
CA ALA A 99 -11.11 14.49 0.91
C ALA A 99 -11.76 13.41 0.02
N ARG A 100 -11.00 12.43 -0.44
CA ARG A 100 -11.49 11.29 -1.24
C ARG A 100 -11.62 10.03 -0.38
N LYS A 101 -12.79 9.41 -0.39
CA LYS A 101 -13.01 8.16 0.35
C LYS A 101 -12.24 7.00 -0.27
N VAL A 102 -11.50 6.28 0.58
CA VAL A 102 -10.69 5.12 0.23
C VAL A 102 -10.99 3.96 1.17
N ALA A 103 -10.77 2.75 0.71
CA ALA A 103 -10.70 1.54 1.52
C ALA A 103 -9.23 1.23 1.87
N ILE A 104 -8.99 0.79 3.09
CA ILE A 104 -7.65 0.55 3.61
C ILE A 104 -7.58 -0.85 4.22
N HIS A 105 -6.53 -1.57 3.87
CA HIS A 105 -6.11 -2.81 4.51
C HIS A 105 -4.67 -2.63 5.01
N ALA A 106 -4.45 -2.75 6.30
CA ALA A 106 -3.13 -2.69 6.92
C ALA A 106 -2.84 -3.99 7.67
N ASP A 107 -1.72 -4.62 7.36
CA ASP A 107 -1.23 -5.77 8.11
C ASP A 107 -0.59 -5.30 9.43
N ASP A 108 -0.94 -5.95 10.54
CA ASP A 108 -0.32 -5.74 11.84
C ASP A 108 0.77 -6.77 12.10
N PHE A 109 2.01 -6.36 11.92
CA PHE A 109 3.17 -7.21 12.14
C PHE A 109 3.40 -7.57 13.62
N THR A 110 2.84 -6.81 14.55
CA THR A 110 2.98 -7.07 16.00
C THR A 110 2.25 -8.34 16.42
N ILE A 111 1.25 -8.78 15.63
CA ILE A 111 0.48 -10.00 15.86
C ILE A 111 1.00 -11.10 14.93
N ARG A 112 1.78 -12.04 15.51
CA ARG A 112 2.33 -13.21 14.78
C ARG A 112 3.06 -12.83 13.48
N ALA A 113 3.78 -11.70 13.48
CA ALA A 113 4.48 -11.18 12.31
C ALA A 113 3.60 -11.02 11.06
N GLY A 114 2.32 -10.70 11.22
CA GLY A 114 1.37 -10.61 10.11
C GLY A 114 1.10 -11.92 9.39
N SER A 115 1.47 -13.07 9.97
CA SER A 115 1.38 -14.38 9.30
C SER A 115 -0.04 -14.95 9.31
N SER A 116 -0.25 -16.00 8.50
CA SER A 116 -1.53 -16.71 8.39
C SER A 116 -2.03 -17.33 9.71
N GLU A 117 -1.20 -17.40 10.74
CA GLU A 117 -1.55 -17.94 12.06
C GLU A 117 -2.65 -17.12 12.75
N ALA A 118 -2.62 -15.79 12.60
CA ALA A 118 -3.60 -14.87 13.19
C ALA A 118 -4.53 -14.23 12.15
N THR A 119 -4.49 -14.68 10.90
CA THR A 119 -5.30 -14.10 9.83
C THR A 119 -6.72 -14.63 9.88
N ILE A 120 -7.69 -13.71 9.84
CA ILE A 120 -9.09 -13.99 9.54
C ILE A 120 -9.35 -13.49 8.11
N ALA A 121 -9.47 -14.43 7.18
CA ALA A 121 -9.60 -14.10 5.75
C ALA A 121 -10.81 -13.22 5.47
N ASP A 122 -11.95 -13.51 6.07
CA ASP A 122 -13.18 -12.77 5.87
C ASP A 122 -13.07 -11.29 6.22
N LYS A 123 -12.24 -10.91 7.20
CA LYS A 123 -12.06 -9.51 7.57
C LYS A 123 -11.40 -8.70 6.45
N TRP A 124 -10.28 -9.18 5.91
CA TRP A 124 -9.57 -8.42 4.87
C TRP A 124 -10.22 -8.57 3.48
N ILE A 125 -10.83 -9.72 3.18
CA ILE A 125 -11.62 -9.90 1.95
C ILE A 125 -12.85 -8.99 1.97
N TYR A 126 -13.48 -8.80 3.13
CA TYR A 126 -14.63 -7.93 3.28
C TYR A 126 -14.34 -6.49 2.85
N ILE A 127 -13.23 -5.91 3.28
CA ILE A 127 -12.89 -4.52 2.89
C ILE A 127 -12.60 -4.41 1.39
N GLU A 128 -12.01 -5.44 0.78
CA GLU A 128 -11.77 -5.46 -0.66
C GLU A 128 -13.06 -5.62 -1.46
N ARG A 129 -14.00 -6.45 -1.00
CA ARG A 129 -15.36 -6.51 -1.57
C ARG A 129 -16.10 -5.18 -1.41
N MET A 130 -16.00 -4.54 -0.25
CA MET A 130 -16.58 -3.22 -0.02
C MET A 130 -15.98 -2.18 -0.98
N ALA A 131 -14.64 -2.17 -1.17
CA ALA A 131 -13.98 -1.29 -2.11
C ALA A 131 -14.52 -1.47 -3.54
N HIS A 132 -14.69 -2.72 -3.98
CA HIS A 132 -15.26 -3.03 -5.28
C HIS A 132 -16.72 -2.58 -5.40
N GLN A 133 -17.58 -2.96 -4.46
CA GLN A 133 -19.01 -2.68 -4.47
C GLN A 133 -19.33 -1.18 -4.38
N LEU A 134 -18.60 -0.46 -3.52
CA LEU A 134 -18.80 0.97 -3.28
C LEU A 134 -17.90 1.84 -4.17
N ARG A 135 -17.07 1.22 -5.02
CA ARG A 135 -16.19 1.88 -5.98
C ARG A 135 -15.23 2.86 -5.30
N PHE A 136 -14.58 2.41 -4.20
CA PHE A 136 -13.54 3.14 -3.50
C PHE A 136 -12.16 2.68 -3.94
N PRO A 137 -11.19 3.59 -4.14
CA PRO A 137 -9.78 3.19 -4.26
C PRO A 137 -9.37 2.33 -3.06
N LEU A 138 -8.54 1.33 -3.31
CA LEU A 138 -8.03 0.42 -2.28
C LEU A 138 -6.55 0.65 -2.05
N ILE A 139 -6.16 0.80 -0.78
CA ILE A 139 -4.77 0.92 -0.35
C ILE A 139 -4.44 -0.26 0.56
N ARG A 140 -3.39 -1.01 0.20
CA ARG A 140 -2.86 -2.12 0.99
C ARG A 140 -1.53 -1.75 1.59
N LEU A 141 -1.47 -1.59 2.92
CA LEU A 141 -0.27 -1.35 3.72
C LEU A 141 0.26 -2.69 4.21
N VAL A 142 1.21 -3.25 3.49
CA VAL A 142 1.60 -4.65 3.63
C VAL A 142 2.86 -4.81 4.48
N ASP A 143 2.74 -5.67 5.50
CA ASP A 143 3.83 -6.07 6.39
C ASP A 143 3.51 -7.46 6.97
N SER A 144 3.76 -8.51 6.18
CA SER A 144 3.30 -9.87 6.48
C SER A 144 4.34 -10.92 6.13
N ALA A 145 4.69 -11.75 7.08
CA ALA A 145 5.58 -12.90 6.91
C ALA A 145 4.96 -14.02 6.05
N GLY A 146 3.68 -13.91 5.67
CA GLY A 146 3.01 -14.87 4.80
C GLY A 146 2.53 -16.13 5.54
N GLY A 147 2.74 -17.31 4.95
CA GLY A 147 2.33 -18.58 5.54
C GLY A 147 3.11 -18.93 6.81
N SER A 148 2.44 -19.45 7.84
CA SER A 148 3.08 -19.94 9.07
C SER A 148 3.50 -21.40 8.89
N VAL A 149 4.80 -21.67 8.98
CA VAL A 149 5.35 -23.05 9.00
C VAL A 149 4.83 -23.83 10.21
N LYS A 150 4.70 -23.17 11.36
CA LYS A 150 4.16 -23.80 12.57
C LYS A 150 2.72 -24.27 12.34
N LEU A 151 1.88 -23.43 11.73
CA LEU A 151 0.50 -23.78 11.40
C LEU A 151 0.44 -24.92 10.38
N LEU A 152 1.33 -24.90 9.37
CA LEU A 152 1.48 -25.96 8.38
C LEU A 152 1.74 -27.33 9.06
N LEU A 153 2.70 -27.36 10.00
CA LEU A 153 3.05 -28.58 10.72
C LEU A 153 1.93 -29.07 11.63
N GLN A 154 1.17 -28.16 12.26
CA GLN A 154 0.04 -28.50 13.15
C GLN A 154 -1.15 -29.04 12.36
N LEU A 155 -1.43 -28.52 11.20
CA LEU A 155 -2.61 -28.89 10.39
C LEU A 155 -2.32 -29.97 9.34
N GLY A 156 -1.05 -30.35 9.15
CA GLY A 156 -0.64 -31.25 8.08
C GLY A 156 -0.84 -30.67 6.66
N GLY A 157 -1.06 -29.37 6.55
CA GLY A 157 -1.27 -28.67 5.29
C GLY A 157 -1.32 -27.15 5.44
N THR A 158 -1.18 -26.43 4.34
CA THR A 158 -1.30 -24.96 4.35
C THR A 158 -2.77 -24.56 4.53
N LYS A 159 -3.03 -23.67 5.49
CA LYS A 159 -4.31 -22.97 5.54
C LYS A 159 -4.29 -21.89 4.44
N ILE A 160 -4.81 -22.26 3.29
CA ILE A 160 -5.06 -21.30 2.22
C ILE A 160 -6.45 -20.71 2.51
N PRO A 161 -6.57 -19.37 2.67
CA PRO A 161 -7.88 -18.74 2.77
C PRO A 161 -8.74 -19.09 1.57
N GLU A 162 -10.05 -19.14 1.72
CA GLU A 162 -10.97 -19.35 0.61
C GLU A 162 -10.92 -18.17 -0.35
N TYR A 163 -10.05 -18.27 -1.36
CA TYR A 163 -9.85 -17.23 -2.37
C TYR A 163 -11.02 -17.01 -3.36
N PRO A 164 -11.99 -17.93 -3.57
CA PRO A 164 -13.09 -17.67 -4.49
C PRO A 164 -13.90 -16.41 -4.23
N SER A 165 -13.90 -15.94 -2.97
CA SER A 165 -14.60 -14.71 -2.59
C SER A 165 -13.73 -13.43 -2.69
N TRP A 166 -12.46 -13.55 -3.08
CA TRP A 166 -11.56 -12.41 -3.21
C TRP A 166 -11.68 -11.75 -4.59
N PRO A 167 -12.17 -10.51 -4.69
CA PRO A 167 -12.44 -9.84 -5.96
C PRO A 167 -11.19 -9.19 -6.58
N ALA A 168 -10.03 -9.85 -6.55
CA ALA A 168 -8.75 -9.25 -6.94
C ALA A 168 -8.74 -8.75 -8.38
N ASN A 169 -9.28 -9.52 -9.32
CA ASN A 169 -9.33 -9.15 -10.74
C ASN A 169 -10.39 -8.08 -11.02
N GLU A 170 -11.53 -8.17 -10.35
CA GLU A 170 -12.62 -7.22 -10.47
C GLU A 170 -12.22 -5.86 -9.92
N LEU A 171 -11.49 -5.83 -8.80
CA LEU A 171 -10.91 -4.61 -8.24
C LEU A 171 -9.99 -3.91 -9.24
N LEU A 172 -9.06 -4.66 -9.84
CA LEU A 172 -8.11 -4.12 -10.83
C LEU A 172 -8.77 -3.61 -12.12
N LYS A 173 -10.03 -3.98 -12.38
CA LYS A 173 -10.81 -3.46 -13.52
C LYS A 173 -11.72 -2.29 -13.13
N THR A 174 -11.83 -1.99 -11.84
CA THR A 174 -12.91 -1.10 -11.37
C THR A 174 -12.39 0.12 -10.60
N VAL A 175 -11.43 -0.06 -9.73
CA VAL A 175 -10.94 1.00 -8.83
C VAL A 175 -9.41 1.07 -8.81
N PRO A 176 -8.80 2.23 -8.55
CA PRO A 176 -7.38 2.32 -8.27
C PRO A 176 -6.99 1.44 -7.08
N VAL A 177 -6.00 0.58 -7.27
CA VAL A 177 -5.45 -0.28 -6.22
C VAL A 177 -3.98 0.04 -6.03
N VAL A 178 -3.58 0.31 -4.79
CA VAL A 178 -2.19 0.62 -4.42
C VAL A 178 -1.68 -0.41 -3.43
N GLY A 179 -0.48 -0.93 -3.68
CA GLY A 179 0.24 -1.84 -2.80
C GLY A 179 1.49 -1.18 -2.22
N VAL A 180 1.60 -1.11 -0.90
CA VAL A 180 2.73 -0.48 -0.19
C VAL A 180 3.47 -1.54 0.61
N ALA A 181 4.70 -1.84 0.23
CA ALA A 181 5.57 -2.75 0.97
C ALA A 181 6.31 -1.97 2.06
N LEU A 182 5.92 -2.19 3.32
CA LEU A 182 6.42 -1.47 4.50
C LEU A 182 7.32 -2.33 5.40
N GLY A 183 7.45 -3.60 5.08
CA GLY A 183 8.29 -4.54 5.79
C GLY A 183 8.39 -5.84 5.00
N VAL A 184 8.37 -6.96 5.70
CA VAL A 184 8.35 -8.27 5.04
C VAL A 184 7.03 -8.45 4.31
N CYS A 185 7.09 -8.74 3.01
CA CYS A 185 5.93 -9.05 2.18
C CYS A 185 6.20 -10.39 1.51
N ALA A 186 5.91 -11.49 2.21
CA ALA A 186 6.18 -12.84 1.72
C ALA A 186 4.88 -13.56 1.30
N GLY A 187 4.96 -14.41 0.28
CA GLY A 187 3.84 -15.20 -0.20
C GLY A 187 2.63 -14.36 -0.55
N GLN A 188 1.53 -14.50 0.19
CA GLN A 188 0.32 -13.70 -0.02
C GLN A 188 0.58 -12.20 0.18
N GLY A 189 1.48 -11.81 1.10
CA GLY A 189 1.90 -10.40 1.24
C GLY A 189 2.50 -9.85 -0.05
N ALA A 190 3.35 -10.62 -0.75
CA ALA A 190 3.87 -10.23 -2.04
C ALA A 190 2.74 -10.08 -3.09
N ILE A 191 1.79 -11.02 -3.13
CA ILE A 191 0.63 -10.95 -4.04
C ILE A 191 -0.18 -9.68 -3.78
N LYS A 192 -0.44 -9.33 -2.52
CA LYS A 192 -1.17 -8.09 -2.15
C LYS A 192 -0.47 -6.82 -2.66
N VAL A 193 0.87 -6.76 -2.59
CA VAL A 193 1.65 -5.64 -3.12
C VAL A 193 1.60 -5.60 -4.64
N LEU A 194 1.81 -6.74 -5.30
CA LEU A 194 2.00 -6.81 -6.75
C LEU A 194 0.67 -6.76 -7.53
N SER A 195 -0.44 -7.24 -6.96
CA SER A 195 -1.78 -7.13 -7.55
C SER A 195 -2.33 -5.71 -7.36
N SER A 196 -1.66 -4.72 -7.95
CA SER A 196 -1.98 -3.30 -7.82
C SER A 196 -1.62 -2.53 -9.09
N HIS A 197 -2.25 -1.37 -9.28
CA HIS A 197 -1.92 -0.43 -10.36
C HIS A 197 -0.65 0.35 -10.09
N PHE A 198 -0.38 0.61 -8.81
CA PHE A 198 0.85 1.23 -8.34
C PHE A 198 1.36 0.51 -7.10
N SER A 199 2.64 0.23 -7.07
CA SER A 199 3.30 -0.35 -5.91
C SER A 199 4.55 0.44 -5.55
N VAL A 200 4.78 0.63 -4.25
CA VAL A 200 5.94 1.29 -3.70
C VAL A 200 6.52 0.48 -2.56
N MET A 201 7.85 0.45 -2.41
CA MET A 201 8.52 -0.23 -1.31
C MET A 201 9.52 0.68 -0.60
N VAL A 202 9.58 0.58 0.72
CA VAL A 202 10.56 1.32 1.52
C VAL A 202 11.93 0.65 1.40
N ARG A 203 12.95 1.43 1.01
CA ARG A 203 14.34 0.96 0.86
C ARG A 203 14.86 0.38 2.16
N GLU A 204 15.74 -0.61 2.06
CA GLU A 204 16.43 -1.28 3.18
C GLU A 204 15.49 -1.89 4.25
N GLN A 205 14.24 -1.49 4.31
CA GLN A 205 13.24 -1.94 5.28
C GLN A 205 12.33 -3.04 4.71
N ALA A 206 11.84 -2.87 3.47
CA ALA A 206 10.86 -3.77 2.87
C ALA A 206 11.51 -4.85 2.00
N GLN A 207 10.90 -6.03 2.00
CA GLN A 207 11.22 -7.13 1.09
C GLN A 207 9.94 -7.70 0.48
N VAL A 208 9.94 -7.92 -0.83
CA VAL A 208 8.84 -8.58 -1.56
C VAL A 208 9.37 -9.88 -2.15
N MET A 209 8.83 -11.03 -1.73
CA MET A 209 9.34 -12.33 -2.10
C MET A 209 8.25 -13.41 -2.07
N ALA A 210 8.38 -14.42 -2.91
CA ALA A 210 7.44 -15.54 -2.94
C ALA A 210 7.52 -16.37 -1.65
N ALA A 211 8.74 -16.59 -1.12
CA ALA A 211 8.98 -17.33 0.11
C ALA A 211 10.20 -16.74 0.84
N GLY A 212 10.21 -16.85 2.15
CA GLY A 212 11.30 -16.32 2.97
C GLY A 212 12.58 -17.17 2.95
N PRO A 213 13.73 -16.66 3.47
CA PRO A 213 15.02 -17.34 3.46
C PRO A 213 15.01 -18.77 3.99
N HIS A 214 14.23 -19.04 5.05
CA HIS A 214 14.12 -20.39 5.61
C HIS A 214 13.54 -21.42 4.63
N VAL A 215 12.54 -21.02 3.84
CA VAL A 215 11.93 -21.89 2.82
C VAL A 215 12.93 -22.12 1.68
N VAL A 216 13.66 -21.08 1.27
CA VAL A 216 14.72 -21.18 0.26
C VAL A 216 15.84 -22.11 0.73
N LEU A 217 16.27 -22.00 1.98
CA LEU A 217 17.26 -22.89 2.57
C LEU A 217 16.81 -24.36 2.53
N GLN A 218 15.56 -24.64 2.90
CA GLN A 218 15.01 -26.00 2.89
C GLN A 218 14.83 -26.55 1.46
N ALA A 219 14.45 -25.71 0.52
CA ALA A 219 14.20 -26.13 -0.86
C ALA A 219 15.48 -26.32 -1.71
N TYR A 220 16.48 -25.47 -1.47
CA TYR A 220 17.69 -25.40 -2.33
C TYR A 220 19.00 -25.63 -1.58
N GLY A 221 18.99 -25.80 -0.24
CA GLY A 221 20.18 -25.95 0.58
C GLY A 221 21.07 -24.69 0.66
N GLN A 222 20.55 -23.52 0.22
CA GLN A 222 21.30 -22.27 0.16
C GLN A 222 20.77 -21.26 1.16
N SER A 223 21.65 -20.72 2.01
CA SER A 223 21.33 -19.58 2.87
C SER A 223 21.42 -18.31 2.06
N ILE A 224 20.38 -17.49 2.10
CA ILE A 224 20.31 -16.19 1.41
C ILE A 224 19.77 -15.13 2.36
N ASP A 225 20.36 -13.94 2.32
CA ASP A 225 19.84 -12.79 3.06
C ASP A 225 18.50 -12.32 2.43
N LYS A 226 17.59 -11.84 3.29
CA LYS A 226 16.25 -11.40 2.86
C LYS A 226 16.28 -10.23 1.87
N ASN A 227 17.26 -9.30 1.99
CA ASN A 227 17.39 -8.18 1.05
C ASN A 227 17.97 -8.65 -0.28
N ALA A 228 18.89 -9.62 -0.26
CA ALA A 228 19.39 -10.25 -1.48
C ALA A 228 18.29 -11.07 -2.19
N LEU A 229 17.32 -11.60 -1.43
CA LEU A 229 16.20 -12.38 -1.96
C LEU A 229 15.08 -11.50 -2.53
N GLY A 230 14.69 -10.44 -1.83
CA GLY A 230 13.51 -9.64 -2.21
C GLY A 230 13.59 -8.16 -1.83
N GLY A 231 14.78 -7.61 -1.61
CA GLY A 231 14.98 -6.20 -1.31
C GLY A 231 14.84 -5.29 -2.54
N HIS A 232 14.88 -3.98 -2.32
CA HIS A 232 14.64 -2.95 -3.36
C HIS A 232 15.59 -3.08 -4.55
N LEU A 233 16.87 -3.44 -4.33
CA LEU A 233 17.85 -3.62 -5.42
C LEU A 233 17.50 -4.79 -6.36
N VAL A 234 16.83 -5.82 -5.84
CA VAL A 234 16.30 -6.93 -6.65
C VAL A 234 15.15 -6.40 -7.52
N HIS A 235 14.27 -5.59 -6.95
CA HIS A 235 13.08 -5.09 -7.64
C HIS A 235 13.39 -3.98 -8.66
N ARG A 236 14.50 -3.27 -8.53
CA ARG A 236 15.03 -2.42 -9.61
C ARG A 236 15.25 -3.20 -10.91
N LYS A 237 15.63 -4.50 -10.81
CA LYS A 237 15.90 -5.36 -11.96
C LYS A 237 14.68 -6.15 -12.41
N SER A 238 13.85 -6.63 -11.47
CA SER A 238 12.70 -7.49 -11.76
C SER A 238 11.50 -6.75 -12.33
N ALA A 239 11.44 -5.41 -12.18
CA ALA A 239 10.32 -4.57 -12.59
C ALA A 239 8.96 -4.95 -11.97
N LEU A 240 8.95 -5.66 -10.84
CA LEU A 240 7.71 -6.07 -10.17
C LEU A 240 7.12 -4.96 -9.30
N VAL A 241 7.96 -4.20 -8.59
CA VAL A 241 7.53 -3.04 -7.79
C VAL A 241 7.84 -1.77 -8.57
N HIS A 242 6.91 -0.82 -8.63
CA HIS A 242 7.06 0.37 -9.46
C HIS A 242 8.07 1.37 -8.90
N ASN A 243 7.90 1.79 -7.65
CA ASN A 243 8.72 2.84 -7.04
C ASN A 243 9.35 2.38 -5.73
N GLU A 244 10.40 3.10 -5.36
CA GLU A 244 11.04 3.00 -4.06
C GLU A 244 10.73 4.27 -3.27
N ALA A 245 10.65 4.14 -1.96
CA ALA A 245 10.56 5.24 -1.01
C ALA A 245 11.78 5.26 -0.10
N VAL A 246 12.20 6.45 0.33
CA VAL A 246 13.33 6.58 1.27
C VAL A 246 12.96 6.14 2.68
N ASP A 247 11.69 6.34 3.05
CA ASP A 247 11.09 5.96 4.33
C ASP A 247 9.58 5.71 4.20
N GLU A 248 8.92 5.43 5.32
CA GLU A 248 7.47 5.18 5.31
C GLU A 248 6.67 6.45 4.98
N ALA A 249 7.11 7.63 5.39
CA ALA A 249 6.44 8.90 5.10
C ALA A 249 6.45 9.21 3.60
N ASP A 250 7.62 9.03 2.94
CA ASP A 250 7.73 9.17 1.49
C ASP A 250 6.85 8.13 0.76
N ALA A 251 6.79 6.88 1.26
CA ALA A 251 5.92 5.86 0.67
C ALA A 251 4.45 6.28 0.70
N LEU A 252 3.97 6.80 1.83
CA LEU A 252 2.60 7.27 2.00
C LEU A 252 2.31 8.52 1.15
N ALA A 253 3.26 9.47 1.07
CA ALA A 253 3.16 10.63 0.19
C ALA A 253 3.07 10.24 -1.29
N GLN A 254 3.82 9.22 -1.74
CA GLN A 254 3.71 8.70 -3.09
C GLN A 254 2.33 8.05 -3.36
N VAL A 255 1.72 7.39 -2.38
CA VAL A 255 0.35 6.88 -2.49
C VAL A 255 -0.67 8.00 -2.69
N GLN A 256 -0.62 9.04 -1.84
CA GLN A 256 -1.49 10.22 -1.95
C GLN A 256 -1.31 10.88 -3.32
N ARG A 257 -0.06 11.11 -3.72
CA ARG A 257 0.26 11.71 -5.02
C ARG A 257 -0.25 10.87 -6.20
N PHE A 258 -0.04 9.56 -6.20
CA PHE A 258 -0.57 8.67 -7.25
C PHE A 258 -2.09 8.77 -7.36
N LEU A 259 -2.80 8.68 -6.24
CA LEU A 259 -4.26 8.74 -6.22
C LEU A 259 -4.77 10.11 -6.68
N SER A 260 -4.04 11.19 -6.48
CA SER A 260 -4.47 12.54 -6.89
C SER A 260 -4.68 12.68 -8.40
N TYR A 261 -4.01 11.88 -9.22
CA TYR A 261 -4.14 11.91 -10.69
C TYR A 261 -5.33 11.10 -11.21
N LEU A 262 -5.80 10.12 -10.44
CA LEU A 262 -6.76 9.14 -10.92
C LEU A 262 -8.18 9.45 -10.43
N PRO A 263 -9.20 8.98 -11.14
CA PRO A 263 -10.58 9.04 -10.67
C PRO A 263 -10.79 8.10 -9.47
N ARG A 264 -11.93 8.24 -8.82
CA ARG A 264 -12.34 7.32 -7.75
C ARG A 264 -12.52 5.88 -8.26
N SER A 265 -13.01 5.73 -9.49
CA SER A 265 -13.21 4.46 -10.18
C SER A 265 -13.32 4.71 -11.67
N VAL A 266 -13.32 3.66 -12.47
CA VAL A 266 -13.52 3.72 -13.94
C VAL A 266 -14.84 4.36 -14.37
N PHE A 267 -15.78 4.58 -13.45
CA PHE A 267 -17.07 5.24 -13.70
C PHE A 267 -17.07 6.75 -13.42
N HIS A 268 -15.90 7.33 -13.13
CA HIS A 268 -15.72 8.74 -12.83
C HIS A 268 -14.59 9.30 -13.70
N THR A 269 -14.62 10.59 -13.92
CA THR A 269 -13.51 11.30 -14.58
C THR A 269 -12.40 11.60 -13.60
N ALA A 270 -11.17 11.66 -14.10
CA ALA A 270 -10.01 12.07 -13.32
C ALA A 270 -10.17 13.52 -12.82
N PRO A 271 -9.70 13.84 -11.59
CA PRO A 271 -9.91 15.15 -11.01
C PRO A 271 -9.06 16.23 -11.70
N VAL A 272 -9.71 17.27 -12.19
CA VAL A 272 -9.05 18.47 -12.69
C VAL A 272 -8.82 19.40 -11.50
N LEU A 273 -7.60 19.85 -11.31
CA LEU A 273 -7.26 20.85 -10.29
C LEU A 273 -7.25 22.24 -10.91
N PRO A 274 -7.43 23.31 -10.11
CA PRO A 274 -7.22 24.68 -10.59
C PRO A 274 -5.81 24.81 -11.16
N ALA A 275 -5.69 25.38 -12.34
CA ALA A 275 -4.38 25.71 -12.92
C ALA A 275 -3.71 26.79 -12.07
N THR A 276 -2.52 26.51 -11.58
CA THR A 276 -1.71 27.45 -10.79
C THR A 276 -0.51 27.96 -11.56
N ASP A 277 -0.26 27.39 -12.72
CA ASP A 277 0.86 27.73 -13.60
C ASP A 277 0.41 28.66 -14.73
N ASP A 278 1.31 29.51 -15.18
CA ASP A 278 1.08 30.39 -16.33
C ASP A 278 0.97 29.53 -17.61
N PRO A 279 -0.16 29.54 -18.32
CA PRO A 279 -0.32 28.77 -19.55
C PRO A 279 0.63 29.21 -20.67
N ASP A 280 1.10 30.46 -20.64
CA ASP A 280 2.04 31.03 -21.60
C ASP A 280 3.50 30.90 -21.15
N ARG A 281 3.79 30.13 -20.09
CA ARG A 281 5.15 29.90 -19.60
C ARG A 281 6.05 29.34 -20.70
N ALA A 282 7.10 30.07 -21.01
CA ALA A 282 8.13 29.68 -21.96
C ALA A 282 9.50 29.84 -21.30
N ASP A 283 10.09 28.77 -20.86
CA ASP A 283 11.41 28.78 -20.22
C ASP A 283 12.51 28.99 -21.26
N ASP A 284 13.28 30.10 -21.18
CA ASP A 284 14.28 30.47 -22.16
C ASP A 284 15.35 29.41 -22.43
N TRP A 285 15.70 28.60 -21.42
CA TRP A 285 16.71 27.56 -21.57
C TRP A 285 16.29 26.45 -22.54
N LEU A 286 14.99 26.31 -22.86
CA LEU A 286 14.48 25.33 -23.82
C LEU A 286 15.06 25.55 -25.23
N LYS A 287 15.46 26.74 -25.57
CA LYS A 287 16.13 27.06 -26.85
C LYS A 287 17.42 26.26 -27.06
N ASP A 288 18.09 25.91 -25.96
CA ASP A 288 19.36 25.17 -25.96
C ASP A 288 19.25 23.79 -25.29
N ALA A 289 18.03 23.36 -24.95
CA ALA A 289 17.78 22.13 -24.22
C ALA A 289 18.27 20.88 -24.97
N ILE A 290 18.14 20.87 -26.30
CA ILE A 290 18.60 19.79 -27.18
C ILE A 290 19.80 20.25 -27.98
N PRO A 291 21.00 19.66 -27.73
CA PRO A 291 22.21 20.03 -28.46
C PRO A 291 22.11 19.71 -29.96
N ARG A 292 22.66 20.59 -30.82
CA ARG A 292 22.78 20.34 -32.28
C ARG A 292 23.67 19.14 -32.59
N ASP A 293 24.73 18.93 -31.78
CA ASP A 293 25.58 17.75 -31.86
C ASP A 293 24.81 16.52 -31.32
N ARG A 294 24.39 15.63 -32.22
CA ARG A 294 23.62 14.44 -31.90
C ARG A 294 24.33 13.44 -30.99
N ARG A 295 25.64 13.60 -30.77
CA ARG A 295 26.40 12.76 -29.82
C ARG A 295 26.28 13.25 -28.38
N LYS A 296 25.79 14.46 -28.16
CA LYS A 296 25.54 15.02 -26.84
C LYS A 296 24.15 14.63 -26.35
N ILE A 297 24.10 14.18 -25.11
CA ILE A 297 22.84 13.81 -24.44
C ILE A 297 22.22 15.05 -23.80
N TYR A 298 20.91 15.02 -23.66
CA TYR A 298 20.11 16.02 -22.95
C TYR A 298 19.33 15.42 -21.80
N ASP A 299 18.74 16.27 -20.94
CA ASP A 299 17.93 15.83 -19.80
C ASP A 299 16.44 15.97 -20.11
N PRO A 300 15.74 14.87 -20.48
CA PRO A 300 14.32 14.93 -20.81
C PRO A 300 13.45 15.26 -19.58
N ARG A 301 13.91 14.94 -18.35
CA ARG A 301 13.17 15.28 -17.14
C ARG A 301 13.07 16.78 -16.90
N LYS A 302 14.14 17.51 -17.22
CA LYS A 302 14.12 18.98 -17.17
C LYS A 302 13.14 19.55 -18.21
N ILE A 303 13.12 18.98 -19.42
CA ILE A 303 12.17 19.38 -20.46
C ILE A 303 10.72 19.13 -19.99
N LEU A 304 10.44 17.93 -19.45
CA LEU A 304 9.13 17.62 -18.90
C LEU A 304 8.71 18.58 -17.79
N ALA A 305 9.62 18.96 -16.88
CA ALA A 305 9.34 19.93 -15.83
C ALA A 305 9.00 21.34 -16.37
N SER A 306 9.50 21.70 -17.58
CA SER A 306 9.17 22.97 -18.23
C SER A 306 7.87 22.94 -19.04
N ILE A 307 7.44 21.75 -19.49
CA ILE A 307 6.24 21.59 -20.33
C ILE A 307 5.00 21.32 -19.45
N MET A 308 5.15 20.51 -18.40
CA MET A 308 4.05 20.15 -17.50
C MET A 308 3.88 21.22 -16.42
N ASP A 309 2.71 21.24 -15.79
CA ASP A 309 2.48 22.12 -14.63
C ASP A 309 3.58 21.89 -13.58
N ARG A 310 4.01 22.96 -12.91
CA ARG A 310 5.11 22.92 -11.94
C ARG A 310 4.85 21.86 -10.89
N ASP A 311 5.89 21.11 -10.56
CA ASP A 311 5.90 20.04 -9.55
C ASP A 311 4.87 18.92 -9.78
N SER A 312 4.20 18.92 -10.95
CA SER A 312 3.18 17.91 -11.24
C SER A 312 3.74 16.57 -11.74
N VAL A 313 4.98 16.49 -12.22
CA VAL A 313 5.51 15.25 -12.78
C VAL A 313 5.75 14.20 -11.70
N PHE A 314 5.02 13.08 -11.77
CA PHE A 314 5.17 11.92 -10.90
C PHE A 314 5.67 10.73 -11.72
N GLU A 315 6.96 10.48 -11.69
CA GLU A 315 7.59 9.39 -12.45
C GLU A 315 7.29 8.03 -11.81
N ILE A 316 6.87 7.06 -12.62
CA ILE A 316 6.56 5.69 -12.22
C ILE A 316 7.56 4.74 -12.87
N GLY A 317 8.18 3.86 -12.09
CA GLY A 317 9.11 2.86 -12.58
C GLY A 317 10.46 3.43 -13.06
N ARG A 318 10.97 4.46 -12.39
CA ARG A 318 12.22 5.13 -12.77
C ARG A 318 13.42 4.21 -12.99
N TRP A 319 13.54 3.17 -12.18
CA TRP A 319 14.68 2.26 -12.18
C TRP A 319 14.55 1.09 -13.16
N GLN A 320 13.41 0.96 -13.83
CA GLN A 320 13.08 -0.13 -14.73
C GLN A 320 12.94 0.41 -16.14
N GLY A 321 13.54 -0.29 -17.13
CA GLY A 321 13.45 0.14 -18.53
C GLY A 321 13.80 1.62 -18.67
N GLY A 322 14.95 2.04 -18.11
CA GLY A 322 15.33 3.44 -17.89
C GLY A 322 15.45 4.29 -19.15
N SER A 323 15.51 3.66 -20.34
CA SER A 323 15.50 4.35 -21.64
C SER A 323 14.15 5.00 -22.00
N VAL A 324 13.09 4.69 -21.24
CA VAL A 324 11.76 5.32 -21.35
C VAL A 324 11.34 5.86 -19.99
N ILE A 325 10.87 7.08 -19.95
CA ILE A 325 10.22 7.72 -18.81
C ILE A 325 8.72 7.47 -18.93
N THR A 326 8.09 7.00 -17.86
CA THR A 326 6.64 6.95 -17.71
C THR A 326 6.26 7.76 -16.48
N ALA A 327 5.33 8.67 -16.61
CA ALA A 327 4.90 9.54 -15.53
C ALA A 327 3.42 9.89 -15.63
N LEU A 328 2.80 10.19 -14.49
CA LEU A 328 1.58 10.98 -14.43
C LEU A 328 1.98 12.44 -14.20
N ALA A 329 1.30 13.36 -14.83
CA ALA A 329 1.56 14.78 -14.70
C ALA A 329 0.26 15.57 -14.84
N ARG A 330 0.35 16.90 -14.81
CA ARG A 330 -0.78 17.78 -15.12
C ARG A 330 -0.38 18.75 -16.21
N LEU A 331 -1.37 19.09 -17.02
CA LEU A 331 -1.27 20.12 -18.02
C LEU A 331 -2.52 21.02 -17.90
N ASN A 332 -2.33 22.24 -17.45
CA ASN A 332 -3.42 23.17 -17.11
C ASN A 332 -4.42 22.54 -16.10
N GLY A 333 -3.88 21.88 -15.05
CA GLY A 333 -4.66 21.19 -14.02
C GLY A 333 -5.24 19.83 -14.42
N ILE A 334 -5.24 19.49 -15.72
CA ILE A 334 -5.77 18.23 -16.24
C ILE A 334 -4.72 17.12 -16.07
N PRO A 335 -5.04 15.98 -15.44
CA PRO A 335 -4.12 14.87 -15.33
C PRO A 335 -3.86 14.22 -16.71
N VAL A 336 -2.59 13.95 -16.97
CA VAL A 336 -2.14 13.35 -18.24
C VAL A 336 -1.12 12.23 -17.96
N GLY A 337 -1.12 11.20 -18.80
CA GLY A 337 -0.05 10.21 -18.85
C GLY A 337 1.07 10.69 -19.78
N VAL A 338 2.31 10.56 -19.33
CA VAL A 338 3.50 10.99 -20.05
C VAL A 338 4.37 9.79 -20.39
N ILE A 339 4.80 9.72 -21.65
CA ILE A 339 5.81 8.78 -22.13
C ILE A 339 6.86 9.59 -22.87
N ALA A 340 8.14 9.44 -22.47
CA ALA A 340 9.25 10.13 -23.12
C ALA A 340 10.49 9.20 -23.18
N ASN A 341 11.34 9.41 -24.17
CA ASN A 341 12.62 8.71 -24.24
C ASN A 341 13.66 9.37 -23.30
N ASP A 342 14.50 8.54 -22.67
CA ASP A 342 15.66 9.02 -21.91
C ASP A 342 16.97 8.65 -22.63
N PRO A 343 17.59 9.58 -23.37
CA PRO A 343 18.83 9.32 -24.09
C PRO A 343 20.03 9.03 -23.18
N LYS A 344 19.93 9.33 -21.87
CA LYS A 344 20.98 9.03 -20.88
C LYS A 344 21.13 7.52 -20.67
N VAL A 345 20.10 6.74 -21.00
CA VAL A 345 20.09 5.28 -20.83
C VAL A 345 19.98 4.63 -22.19
N GLN A 346 21.03 3.93 -22.61
CA GLN A 346 21.11 3.20 -23.90
C GLN A 346 20.68 4.04 -25.12
N GLY A 347 20.96 5.35 -25.09
CA GLY A 347 20.59 6.26 -26.17
C GLY A 347 19.09 6.43 -26.37
N GLY A 348 18.26 6.08 -25.42
CA GLY A 348 16.80 6.11 -25.52
C GLY A 348 16.21 4.95 -26.32
N ALA A 349 16.97 3.88 -26.55
CA ALA A 349 16.52 2.73 -27.33
C ALA A 349 15.38 1.97 -26.61
N MET A 350 14.42 1.47 -27.39
CA MET A 350 13.34 0.64 -26.86
C MET A 350 13.85 -0.75 -26.51
N THR A 351 14.01 -1.03 -25.22
CA THR A 351 14.33 -2.37 -24.71
C THR A 351 13.05 -3.13 -24.36
N ILE A 352 13.17 -4.44 -24.15
CA ILE A 352 12.04 -5.27 -23.70
C ILE A 352 11.47 -4.72 -22.39
N GLN A 353 12.33 -4.36 -21.43
CA GLN A 353 11.90 -3.80 -20.15
C GLN A 353 11.22 -2.42 -20.32
N ALA A 354 11.71 -1.59 -21.22
CA ALA A 354 11.10 -0.30 -21.56
C ALA A 354 9.72 -0.50 -22.20
N ALA A 355 9.59 -1.46 -23.11
CA ALA A 355 8.31 -1.79 -23.74
C ALA A 355 7.27 -2.28 -22.72
N TYR A 356 7.64 -3.18 -21.81
CA TYR A 356 6.74 -3.63 -20.74
C TYR A 356 6.34 -2.50 -19.80
N LYS A 357 7.28 -1.61 -19.43
CA LYS A 357 6.96 -0.43 -18.61
C LYS A 357 5.97 0.48 -19.31
N MET A 358 6.19 0.76 -20.59
CA MET A 358 5.30 1.58 -21.41
C MET A 358 3.92 0.94 -21.54
N GLU A 359 3.84 -0.36 -21.83
CA GLU A 359 2.58 -1.10 -21.91
C GLU A 359 1.76 -0.98 -20.62
N ARG A 360 2.39 -1.17 -19.46
CA ARG A 360 1.72 -1.04 -18.16
C ARG A 360 1.18 0.38 -17.95
N HIS A 361 1.96 1.39 -18.34
CA HIS A 361 1.56 2.79 -18.20
C HIS A 361 0.40 3.15 -19.13
N VAL A 362 0.43 2.67 -20.39
CA VAL A 362 -0.69 2.85 -21.33
C VAL A 362 -1.95 2.16 -20.81
N LYS A 363 -1.84 0.93 -20.28
CA LYS A 363 -2.97 0.21 -19.68
C LYS A 363 -3.57 0.98 -18.50
N LEU A 364 -2.75 1.56 -17.63
CA LEU A 364 -3.19 2.39 -16.50
C LEU A 364 -3.98 3.60 -17.01
N CYS A 365 -3.44 4.35 -17.97
CA CYS A 365 -4.09 5.55 -18.52
C CYS A 365 -5.31 5.24 -19.39
N SER A 366 -5.39 4.04 -19.97
CA SER A 366 -6.57 3.60 -20.72
C SER A 366 -7.71 3.15 -19.83
N LEU A 367 -7.38 2.73 -18.60
CA LEU A 367 -8.38 2.26 -17.65
C LEU A 367 -9.00 3.41 -16.86
N PHE A 368 -8.22 4.42 -16.52
CA PHE A 368 -8.59 5.55 -15.69
C PHE A 368 -8.45 6.88 -16.42
#